data_75ff75fe2aba507345df9066c3e567b1
#
_entry.id   75ff75fe2aba507345df9066c3e567b1
#
_cell.length_a   1.000
_cell.length_b   1.000
_cell.length_c   1.000
_cell.angle_alpha   90.00
_cell.angle_beta   90.00
_cell.angle_gamma   90.00
#
_symmetry.space_group_name_H-M   'P 1'
#
loop_
_entity.id
_entity.type
_entity.pdbx_description
1 polymer ?
#
loop_
_entity_poly.entity_id
_entity_poly.type
_entity_poly.pdbx_seq_one_letter_code
_entity_poly.pdbx_strand_id
1 'polypeptide(L)'
;MSWTTRAMMMALAVIGAMAAQPATAAEPERIGRNGDWTAFTLSRGGGKVCYMASSPTKAEGDYSARGEVFALVTHDPKAGIHDEVSIVTGYTYRKDSEVTVQIGGATFDMFTSGDRAWTQGPEEDGPLVQAMVRGADMVVKGVSSRGTLTTDTYSLSGFTATKALIDKACP
;
A
#
# COMPACT_ATOMS: atom_id res chain seq x y z
N MET A 1 65.30 28.37 -49.10
CA MET A 1 64.72 27.08 -48.71
C MET A 1 64.10 27.25 -47.29
N SER A 2 62.80 27.50 -47.21
CA SER A 2 62.07 27.78 -45.94
C SER A 2 61.14 26.61 -45.65
N TRP A 3 61.34 26.00 -44.50
CA TRP A 3 60.46 25.01 -44.01
C TRP A 3 59.46 25.64 -43.01
N THR A 4 58.20 25.59 -43.39
CA THR A 4 57.09 26.04 -42.56
C THR A 4 56.57 24.84 -41.76
N THR A 5 56.78 24.87 -40.47
CA THR A 5 56.25 23.88 -39.52
C THR A 5 54.78 24.20 -39.20
N ARG A 6 53.85 23.33 -39.59
CA ARG A 6 52.41 23.39 -39.22
C ARG A 6 52.26 22.75 -37.86
N ALA A 7 51.92 23.52 -36.85
CA ALA A 7 51.48 23.04 -35.54
C ALA A 7 50.02 22.58 -35.65
N MET A 8 49.77 21.29 -35.36
CA MET A 8 48.47 20.65 -35.33
C MET A 8 47.97 20.71 -33.89
N MET A 9 47.02 21.63 -33.62
CA MET A 9 46.31 21.68 -32.32
C MET A 9 45.31 20.55 -32.24
N MET A 10 45.55 19.62 -31.32
CA MET A 10 44.63 18.54 -30.97
C MET A 10 43.68 19.05 -29.87
N ALA A 11 42.42 19.27 -30.24
CA ALA A 11 41.36 19.62 -29.27
C ALA A 11 40.91 18.34 -28.56
N LEU A 12 41.23 18.21 -27.26
CA LEU A 12 40.66 17.16 -26.40
C LEU A 12 39.20 17.55 -26.06
N ALA A 13 38.25 16.81 -26.61
CA ALA A 13 36.85 16.84 -26.16
C ALA A 13 36.72 16.00 -24.88
N VAL A 14 36.52 16.68 -23.76
CA VAL A 14 36.18 16.04 -22.49
C VAL A 14 34.69 15.68 -22.52
N ILE A 15 34.36 14.41 -22.78
CA ILE A 15 33.00 13.87 -22.66
C ILE A 15 32.75 13.64 -21.18
N GLY A 16 32.05 14.56 -20.54
CA GLY A 16 31.55 14.41 -19.16
C GLY A 16 30.48 13.33 -19.11
N ALA A 17 30.80 12.16 -18.56
CA ALA A 17 29.82 11.13 -18.24
C ALA A 17 28.93 11.64 -17.08
N MET A 18 27.70 12.05 -17.38
CA MET A 18 26.67 12.26 -16.36
C MET A 18 26.31 10.91 -15.75
N ALA A 19 26.80 10.64 -14.56
CA ALA A 19 26.36 9.50 -13.77
C ALA A 19 24.89 9.74 -13.35
N ALA A 20 23.97 8.96 -13.92
CA ALA A 20 22.59 8.90 -13.44
C ALA A 20 22.61 8.34 -12.02
N GLN A 21 22.24 9.16 -11.04
CA GLN A 21 22.06 8.69 -9.65
C GLN A 21 20.81 7.82 -9.61
N PRO A 22 20.88 6.61 -8.99
CA PRO A 22 19.68 5.83 -8.76
C PRO A 22 18.72 6.63 -7.87
N ALA A 23 17.47 6.80 -8.33
CA ALA A 23 16.42 7.36 -7.50
C ALA A 23 16.17 6.37 -6.35
N THR A 24 16.65 6.69 -5.16
CA THR A 24 16.26 5.97 -3.95
C THR A 24 14.76 6.16 -3.73
N ALA A 25 13.99 5.06 -3.74
CA ALA A 25 12.60 5.09 -3.32
C ALA A 25 12.56 5.66 -1.89
N ALA A 26 11.71 6.66 -1.66
CA ALA A 26 11.56 7.21 -0.32
C ALA A 26 11.00 6.12 0.60
N GLU A 27 11.63 5.91 1.75
CA GLU A 27 11.12 4.99 2.76
C GLU A 27 9.91 5.61 3.48
N PRO A 28 8.90 4.79 3.87
CA PRO A 28 7.77 5.27 4.64
C PRO A 28 8.20 5.77 6.02
N GLU A 29 7.76 6.97 6.38
CA GLU A 29 7.96 7.55 7.70
C GLU A 29 6.75 7.23 8.59
N ARG A 30 6.99 6.62 9.75
CA ARG A 30 5.93 6.35 10.73
C ARG A 30 5.56 7.64 11.46
N ILE A 31 4.28 8.05 11.39
CA ILE A 31 3.77 9.26 12.03
C ILE A 31 2.98 8.98 13.32
N GLY A 32 2.65 7.73 13.61
CA GLY A 32 2.04 7.34 14.88
C GLY A 32 1.52 5.91 14.90
N ARG A 33 1.14 5.46 16.11
CA ARG A 33 0.50 4.17 16.34
C ARG A 33 -0.52 4.28 17.46
N ASN A 34 -1.69 3.67 17.26
CA ASN A 34 -2.69 3.48 18.31
C ASN A 34 -3.20 2.03 18.22
N GLY A 35 -3.17 1.32 19.34
CA GLY A 35 -3.58 -0.09 19.37
C GLY A 35 -2.84 -0.93 18.33
N ASP A 36 -3.60 -1.56 17.43
CA ASP A 36 -3.08 -2.47 16.41
C ASP A 36 -2.84 -1.79 15.06
N TRP A 37 -3.07 -0.48 14.95
CA TRP A 37 -2.92 0.31 13.73
C TRP A 37 -1.74 1.26 13.80
N THR A 38 -0.96 1.34 12.71
CA THR A 38 0.19 2.24 12.56
C THR A 38 0.01 3.11 11.33
N ALA A 39 0.21 4.43 11.49
CA ALA A 39 0.13 5.41 10.41
C ALA A 39 1.51 5.79 9.88
N PHE A 40 1.57 6.00 8.56
CA PHE A 40 2.78 6.31 7.81
C PHE A 40 2.53 7.43 6.81
N THR A 41 3.60 8.14 6.45
CA THR A 41 3.66 9.01 5.27
C THR A 41 4.73 8.53 4.32
N LEU A 42 4.52 8.74 3.03
CA LEU A 42 5.45 8.39 1.97
C LEU A 42 5.45 9.49 0.91
N SER A 43 6.62 9.93 0.45
CA SER A 43 6.74 10.79 -0.71
C SER A 43 6.76 9.94 -1.98
N ARG A 44 5.77 10.11 -2.87
CA ARG A 44 5.66 9.35 -4.11
C ARG A 44 5.27 10.26 -5.27
N GLY A 45 6.07 10.23 -6.34
CA GLY A 45 5.76 10.98 -7.56
C GLY A 45 5.61 12.49 -7.38
N GLY A 46 6.30 13.10 -6.39
CA GLY A 46 6.18 14.52 -6.05
C GLY A 46 4.90 14.88 -5.28
N GLY A 47 4.17 13.90 -4.75
CA GLY A 47 3.07 14.04 -3.82
C GLY A 47 3.37 13.34 -2.49
N LYS A 48 2.53 13.60 -1.50
CA LYS A 48 2.52 12.88 -0.23
C LYS A 48 1.38 11.87 -0.24
N VAL A 49 1.69 10.62 0.11
CA VAL A 49 0.72 9.56 0.37
C VAL A 49 0.74 9.29 1.88
N CYS A 50 -0.43 9.20 2.49
CA CYS A 50 -0.58 8.81 3.87
C CYS A 50 -1.35 7.50 3.91
N TYR A 51 -0.90 6.55 4.72
CA TYR A 51 -1.63 5.31 4.90
C TYR A 51 -1.50 4.80 6.32
N MET A 52 -2.45 4.00 6.72
CA MET A 52 -2.36 3.24 7.95
C MET A 52 -2.51 1.76 7.66
N ALA A 53 -1.84 0.94 8.47
CA ALA A 53 -1.81 -0.49 8.28
C ALA A 53 -1.95 -1.24 9.61
N SER A 54 -2.54 -2.43 9.54
CA SER A 54 -2.62 -3.40 10.63
C SER A 54 -2.37 -4.80 10.10
N SER A 55 -1.71 -5.63 10.90
CA SER A 55 -1.59 -7.07 10.65
C SER A 55 -2.72 -7.82 11.36
N PRO A 56 -3.14 -9.01 10.86
CA PRO A 56 -4.16 -9.79 11.52
C PRO A 56 -3.67 -10.28 12.90
N THR A 57 -4.57 -10.26 13.86
CA THR A 57 -4.37 -10.86 15.20
C THR A 57 -4.51 -12.38 15.17
N LYS A 58 -5.23 -12.89 14.14
CA LYS A 58 -5.39 -14.33 13.89
C LYS A 58 -5.41 -14.55 12.38
N ALA A 59 -4.65 -15.53 11.89
CA ALA A 59 -4.59 -15.94 10.50
C ALA A 59 -4.79 -17.45 10.39
N GLU A 60 -5.84 -17.88 9.69
CA GLU A 60 -6.27 -19.27 9.59
C GLU A 60 -6.31 -19.71 8.11
N GLY A 61 -6.00 -20.96 7.86
CA GLY A 61 -6.03 -21.58 6.54
C GLY A 61 -5.09 -22.79 6.48
N ASP A 62 -5.32 -23.67 5.54
CA ASP A 62 -4.45 -24.82 5.28
C ASP A 62 -3.33 -24.44 4.31
N TYR A 63 -2.32 -23.73 4.83
CA TYR A 63 -1.14 -23.29 4.07
C TYR A 63 0.16 -23.59 4.85
N SER A 64 1.21 -23.98 4.13
CA SER A 64 2.55 -24.23 4.70
C SER A 64 3.42 -22.97 4.79
N ALA A 65 3.17 -21.97 3.91
CA ALA A 65 3.87 -20.70 3.89
C ALA A 65 2.96 -19.60 3.32
N ARG A 66 3.13 -18.38 3.84
CA ARG A 66 2.39 -17.18 3.44
C ARG A 66 3.30 -15.98 3.61
N GLY A 67 3.23 -15.00 2.71
CA GLY A 67 3.90 -13.72 2.86
C GLY A 67 3.24 -12.83 3.91
N GLU A 68 3.67 -11.58 3.98
CA GLU A 68 3.11 -10.59 4.90
C GLU A 68 1.65 -10.26 4.56
N VAL A 69 0.86 -10.00 5.59
CA VAL A 69 -0.58 -9.80 5.51
C VAL A 69 -0.94 -8.49 6.18
N PHE A 70 -1.63 -7.61 5.45
CA PHE A 70 -2.02 -6.29 5.95
C PHE A 70 -3.42 -5.90 5.49
N ALA A 71 -4.14 -5.21 6.35
CA ALA A 71 -5.22 -4.31 5.97
C ALA A 71 -4.68 -2.88 5.96
N LEU A 72 -5.03 -2.10 4.91
CA LEU A 72 -4.57 -0.74 4.74
C LEU A 72 -5.76 0.20 4.48
N VAL A 73 -5.61 1.45 4.94
CA VAL A 73 -6.44 2.59 4.50
C VAL A 73 -5.48 3.65 3.97
N THR A 74 -5.71 4.14 2.76
CA THR A 74 -4.79 5.02 2.03
C THR A 74 -5.45 6.32 1.62
N HIS A 75 -4.70 7.43 1.76
CA HIS A 75 -4.96 8.73 1.18
C HIS A 75 -3.83 9.08 0.21
N ASP A 76 -4.16 9.37 -1.04
CA ASP A 76 -3.27 9.96 -2.04
C ASP A 76 -3.95 11.18 -2.67
N PRO A 77 -3.84 12.38 -2.06
CA PRO A 77 -4.52 13.57 -2.55
C PRO A 77 -4.16 13.92 -3.99
N LYS A 78 -2.92 13.60 -4.42
CA LYS A 78 -2.49 13.85 -5.80
C LYS A 78 -3.22 12.97 -6.81
N ALA A 79 -3.59 11.76 -6.42
CA ALA A 79 -4.38 10.84 -7.24
C ALA A 79 -5.89 11.00 -7.02
N GLY A 80 -6.32 11.89 -6.12
CA GLY A 80 -7.73 12.03 -5.72
C GLY A 80 -8.26 10.85 -4.90
N ILE A 81 -7.37 10.09 -4.27
CA ILE A 81 -7.72 8.92 -3.46
C ILE A 81 -7.86 9.36 -1.99
N HIS A 82 -9.01 9.03 -1.40
CA HIS A 82 -9.31 9.26 0.00
C HIS A 82 -10.03 8.03 0.56
N ASP A 83 -9.58 7.54 1.72
CA ASP A 83 -10.15 6.38 2.42
C ASP A 83 -10.14 5.06 1.63
N GLU A 84 -9.26 4.87 0.62
CA GLU A 84 -9.15 3.61 -0.11
C GLU A 84 -8.76 2.47 0.82
N VAL A 85 -9.62 1.46 0.91
CA VAL A 85 -9.36 0.26 1.69
C VAL A 85 -8.77 -0.83 0.80
N SER A 86 -7.64 -1.41 1.24
CA SER A 86 -7.05 -2.55 0.55
C SER A 86 -6.56 -3.63 1.52
N ILE A 87 -6.58 -4.87 1.05
CA ILE A 87 -6.07 -6.03 1.78
C ILE A 87 -4.91 -6.63 0.99
N VAL A 88 -3.76 -6.77 1.64
CA VAL A 88 -2.61 -7.54 1.15
C VAL A 88 -2.67 -8.89 1.81
N THR A 89 -2.71 -9.96 1.01
CA THR A 89 -2.98 -11.29 1.55
C THR A 89 -1.77 -12.19 1.67
N GLY A 90 -0.60 -11.79 1.13
CA GLY A 90 0.64 -12.58 1.18
C GLY A 90 0.64 -13.82 0.29
N TYR A 91 -0.32 -13.95 -0.62
CA TYR A 91 -0.39 -14.93 -1.70
C TYR A 91 -1.14 -14.34 -2.90
N THR A 92 -1.02 -14.93 -4.08
CA THR A 92 -1.84 -14.56 -5.23
C THR A 92 -3.25 -15.11 -5.06
N TYR A 93 -4.26 -14.27 -5.15
CA TYR A 93 -5.66 -14.68 -5.13
C TYR A 93 -6.01 -15.56 -6.33
N ARG A 94 -7.01 -16.41 -6.17
CA ARG A 94 -7.59 -17.15 -7.27
C ARG A 94 -8.21 -16.15 -8.26
N LYS A 95 -7.93 -16.35 -9.54
CA LYS A 95 -8.48 -15.50 -10.60
C LYS A 95 -10.02 -15.43 -10.50
N ASP A 96 -10.55 -14.23 -10.68
CA ASP A 96 -11.99 -13.94 -10.65
C ASP A 96 -12.68 -14.34 -9.32
N SER A 97 -11.90 -14.41 -8.20
CA SER A 97 -12.46 -14.58 -6.87
C SER A 97 -12.66 -13.24 -6.19
N GLU A 98 -13.62 -13.20 -5.28
CA GLU A 98 -13.87 -12.06 -4.40
C GLU A 98 -13.31 -12.34 -3.00
N VAL A 99 -13.06 -11.26 -2.27
CA VAL A 99 -12.74 -11.26 -0.84
C VAL A 99 -13.96 -10.73 -0.10
N THR A 100 -14.35 -11.43 0.94
CA THR A 100 -15.45 -10.99 1.82
C THR A 100 -14.87 -10.40 3.10
N VAL A 101 -15.30 -9.19 3.44
CA VAL A 101 -14.97 -8.48 4.69
C VAL A 101 -16.22 -8.42 5.56
N GLN A 102 -16.13 -8.91 6.80
CA GLN A 102 -17.22 -8.91 7.78
C GLN A 102 -16.83 -8.07 9.00
N ILE A 103 -17.71 -7.13 9.38
CA ILE A 103 -17.54 -6.29 10.57
C ILE A 103 -18.88 -6.24 11.29
N GLY A 104 -18.96 -6.85 12.46
CA GLY A 104 -20.24 -7.02 13.15
C GLY A 104 -21.26 -7.75 12.27
N GLY A 105 -22.41 -7.13 12.00
CA GLY A 105 -23.45 -7.68 11.11
C GLY A 105 -23.35 -7.23 9.64
N ALA A 106 -22.38 -6.39 9.28
CA ALA A 106 -22.19 -5.91 7.91
C ALA A 106 -21.21 -6.79 7.13
N THR A 107 -21.46 -6.94 5.83
CA THR A 107 -20.60 -7.68 4.90
C THR A 107 -20.31 -6.80 3.70
N PHE A 108 -19.06 -6.80 3.24
CA PHE A 108 -18.55 -6.07 2.07
C PHE A 108 -17.77 -7.04 1.20
N ASP A 109 -17.95 -6.93 -0.11
CA ASP A 109 -17.21 -7.73 -1.08
C ASP A 109 -16.14 -6.85 -1.75
N MET A 110 -14.96 -7.43 -1.99
CA MET A 110 -13.85 -6.74 -2.64
C MET A 110 -13.40 -7.56 -3.85
N PHE A 111 -13.08 -6.87 -4.94
CA PHE A 111 -12.45 -7.51 -6.10
C PHE A 111 -10.96 -7.76 -5.86
N THR A 112 -10.39 -8.74 -6.56
CA THR A 112 -8.99 -9.13 -6.39
C THR A 112 -8.14 -8.87 -7.64
N SER A 113 -6.89 -8.48 -7.43
CA SER A 113 -5.87 -8.42 -8.48
C SER A 113 -4.50 -8.76 -7.88
N GLY A 114 -3.86 -9.81 -8.38
CA GLY A 114 -2.61 -10.30 -7.83
C GLY A 114 -2.77 -10.78 -6.39
N ASP A 115 -2.05 -10.15 -5.47
CA ASP A 115 -2.04 -10.43 -4.04
C ASP A 115 -2.87 -9.42 -3.21
N ARG A 116 -3.64 -8.57 -3.87
CA ARG A 116 -4.42 -7.51 -3.23
C ARG A 116 -5.91 -7.60 -3.56
N ALA A 117 -6.70 -7.08 -2.63
CA ALA A 117 -8.13 -6.84 -2.83
C ALA A 117 -8.48 -5.38 -2.51
N TRP A 118 -9.49 -4.84 -3.22
CA TRP A 118 -10.03 -3.49 -3.06
C TRP A 118 -11.55 -3.50 -3.18
N THR A 119 -12.19 -2.50 -2.63
CA THR A 119 -13.59 -2.17 -2.93
C THR A 119 -13.75 -1.72 -4.38
N GLN A 120 -14.97 -1.66 -4.90
CA GLN A 120 -15.24 -1.20 -6.28
C GLN A 120 -15.02 0.32 -6.46
N GLY A 121 -14.72 1.06 -5.41
CA GLY A 121 -14.41 2.48 -5.45
C GLY A 121 -14.89 3.26 -4.22
N PRO A 122 -14.79 4.60 -4.25
CA PRO A 122 -15.03 5.47 -3.09
C PRO A 122 -16.44 5.34 -2.47
N GLU A 123 -17.43 4.95 -3.29
CA GLU A 123 -18.81 4.75 -2.82
C GLU A 123 -18.94 3.55 -1.87
N GLU A 124 -18.03 2.57 -1.99
CA GLU A 124 -17.96 1.39 -1.12
C GLU A 124 -16.92 1.55 0.00
N ASP A 125 -15.82 2.29 -0.24
CA ASP A 125 -14.80 2.59 0.76
C ASP A 125 -15.41 3.31 1.98
N GLY A 126 -16.21 4.33 1.75
CA GLY A 126 -16.82 5.12 2.81
C GLY A 126 -17.64 4.27 3.80
N PRO A 127 -18.62 3.48 3.37
CA PRO A 127 -19.37 2.56 4.22
C PRO A 127 -18.50 1.54 4.97
N LEU A 128 -17.47 0.99 4.32
CA LEU A 128 -16.53 0.04 4.93
C LEU A 128 -15.71 0.72 6.04
N VAL A 129 -15.13 1.91 5.77
CA VAL A 129 -14.40 2.70 6.77
C VAL A 129 -15.29 3.07 7.95
N GLN A 130 -16.55 3.45 7.71
CA GLN A 130 -17.52 3.72 8.77
C GLN A 130 -17.85 2.49 9.62
N ALA A 131 -17.88 1.29 9.01
CA ALA A 131 -18.03 0.04 9.76
C ALA A 131 -16.77 -0.24 10.61
N MET A 132 -15.56 0.01 10.06
CA MET A 132 -14.29 -0.13 10.78
C MET A 132 -14.19 0.84 11.97
N VAL A 133 -14.67 2.07 11.83
CA VAL A 133 -14.73 3.06 12.94
C VAL A 133 -15.60 2.58 14.12
N ARG A 134 -16.70 1.87 13.83
CA ARG A 134 -17.67 1.42 14.84
C ARG A 134 -17.45 -0.02 15.32
N GLY A 135 -16.68 -0.81 14.56
CA GLY A 135 -16.44 -2.24 14.83
C GLY A 135 -15.38 -2.47 15.90
N ALA A 136 -15.39 -3.68 16.46
CA ALA A 136 -14.32 -4.16 17.33
C ALA A 136 -13.31 -5.01 16.56
N ASP A 137 -13.80 -5.86 15.66
CA ASP A 137 -13.01 -6.76 14.84
C ASP A 137 -13.50 -6.75 13.39
N MET A 138 -12.57 -7.05 12.49
CA MET A 138 -12.82 -7.22 11.06
C MET A 138 -12.32 -8.61 10.65
N VAL A 139 -13.18 -9.40 10.00
CA VAL A 139 -12.86 -10.73 9.49
C VAL A 139 -12.80 -10.69 7.97
N VAL A 140 -11.67 -11.07 7.41
CA VAL A 140 -11.40 -11.08 5.96
C VAL A 140 -11.26 -12.53 5.49
N LYS A 141 -12.03 -12.92 4.47
CA LYS A 141 -11.97 -14.25 3.86
C LYS A 141 -11.61 -14.14 2.39
N GLY A 142 -10.65 -14.95 1.97
CA GLY A 142 -10.19 -14.98 0.58
C GLY A 142 -9.70 -16.36 0.18
N VAL A 143 -9.59 -16.61 -1.12
CA VAL A 143 -9.15 -17.90 -1.66
C VAL A 143 -7.88 -17.71 -2.49
N SER A 144 -6.83 -18.45 -2.17
CA SER A 144 -5.57 -18.44 -2.91
C SER A 144 -5.70 -19.06 -4.30
N SER A 145 -4.77 -18.75 -5.20
CA SER A 145 -4.68 -19.38 -6.53
C SER A 145 -4.54 -20.91 -6.48
N ARG A 146 -4.12 -21.45 -5.32
CA ARG A 146 -4.05 -22.89 -5.06
C ARG A 146 -5.35 -23.49 -4.52
N GLY A 147 -6.38 -22.66 -4.29
CA GLY A 147 -7.68 -23.08 -3.77
C GLY A 147 -7.77 -23.08 -2.24
N THR A 148 -6.74 -22.65 -1.51
CA THR A 148 -6.78 -22.56 -0.05
C THR A 148 -7.65 -21.38 0.38
N LEU A 149 -8.68 -21.63 1.18
CA LEU A 149 -9.44 -20.61 1.90
C LEU A 149 -8.61 -20.11 3.09
N THR A 150 -8.52 -18.79 3.23
CA THR A 150 -7.94 -18.14 4.42
C THR A 150 -8.98 -17.30 5.13
N THR A 151 -8.84 -17.19 6.45
CA THR A 151 -9.64 -16.31 7.29
C THR A 151 -8.70 -15.53 8.20
N ASP A 152 -8.67 -14.22 8.04
CA ASP A 152 -7.83 -13.31 8.80
C ASP A 152 -8.69 -12.41 9.66
N THR A 153 -8.41 -12.36 10.97
CA THR A 153 -9.09 -11.49 11.91
C THR A 153 -8.18 -10.34 12.29
N TYR A 154 -8.66 -9.13 12.12
CA TYR A 154 -7.99 -7.88 12.49
C TYR A 154 -8.71 -7.24 13.67
N SER A 155 -7.96 -6.78 14.65
CA SER A 155 -8.52 -5.89 15.69
C SER A 155 -8.70 -4.48 15.11
N LEU A 156 -9.82 -3.84 15.40
CA LEU A 156 -10.09 -2.44 15.08
C LEU A 156 -9.75 -1.49 16.23
N SER A 157 -9.08 -2.03 17.28
CA SER A 157 -8.57 -1.22 18.39
C SER A 157 -7.55 -0.18 17.89
N GLY A 158 -7.83 1.10 18.14
CA GLY A 158 -6.99 2.22 17.70
C GLY A 158 -7.24 2.70 16.28
N PHE A 159 -8.14 2.06 15.51
CA PHE A 159 -8.44 2.44 14.13
C PHE A 159 -8.78 3.92 14.00
N THR A 160 -9.80 4.40 14.72
CA THR A 160 -10.28 5.79 14.65
C THR A 160 -9.19 6.82 15.01
N ALA A 161 -8.40 6.55 16.06
CA ALA A 161 -7.33 7.44 16.47
C ALA A 161 -6.17 7.46 15.46
N THR A 162 -5.89 6.34 14.81
CA THR A 162 -4.84 6.25 13.77
C THR A 162 -5.30 6.87 12.46
N LYS A 163 -6.59 6.68 12.10
CA LYS A 163 -7.20 7.35 10.93
C LYS A 163 -7.07 8.86 11.03
N ALA A 164 -7.35 9.46 12.19
CA ALA A 164 -7.20 10.89 12.40
C ALA A 164 -5.76 11.41 12.13
N LEU A 165 -4.73 10.57 12.24
CA LEU A 165 -3.36 10.95 11.90
C LEU A 165 -3.18 11.08 10.39
N ILE A 166 -3.69 10.14 9.60
CA ILE A 166 -3.59 10.19 8.13
C ILE A 166 -4.51 11.28 7.57
N ASP A 167 -5.70 11.49 8.12
CA ASP A 167 -6.62 12.58 7.74
C ASP A 167 -5.94 13.95 7.91
N LYS A 168 -5.24 14.14 9.01
CA LYS A 168 -4.50 15.39 9.29
C LYS A 168 -3.27 15.56 8.38
N ALA A 169 -2.58 14.48 8.06
CA ALA A 169 -1.33 14.53 7.30
C ALA A 169 -1.55 14.66 5.78
N CYS A 170 -2.68 14.12 5.28
CA CYS A 170 -3.11 14.14 3.87
C CYS A 170 -4.63 14.45 3.80
N PRO A 171 -5.03 15.75 4.01
CA PRO A 171 -6.41 16.19 4.00
C PRO A 171 -7.06 16.11 2.61
#